data_beed539d2714b097571d758a731d00ea
#
_entry.id   beed539d2714b097571d758a731d00ea
#
_cell.length_a   1.000
_cell.length_b   1.000
_cell.length_c   1.000
_cell.angle_alpha   90.00
_cell.angle_beta   90.00
_cell.angle_gamma   90.00
#
_symmetry.space_group_name_H-M   'P 1'
#
loop_
_entity.id
_entity.type
_entity.pdbx_description
1 polymer ?
#
loop_
_entity_poly.entity_id
_entity_poly.type
_entity_poly.pdbx_seq_one_letter_code
_entity_poly.pdbx_strand_id
1 'polypeptide(L)'
;LGMEGVSASIAAMRDLPVEARLRALVAGLRQMTVTDDTTLMVIEGGEPLWLRYRFLACPNALQGMRHALDATLRAQNVEEALRASLVLAVDEACANVIRHAYGAGAEGEIELCVSPFDDGIRLVILDDAPPVDPTHVRPRNLDECRPGGLGVCFIDALMDDWRLTPLLGGGNRLQMFKRWPLAAEETT
;
A
#
# COMPACT_ATOMS: atom_id res chain seq x y z
N LEU A 1 7.43 17.56 28.98
CA LEU A 1 6.40 16.62 28.55
C LEU A 1 6.55 15.37 29.40
N GLY A 2 5.54 15.02 30.22
CA GLY A 2 5.52 13.71 30.88
C GLY A 2 5.27 12.60 29.85
N MET A 3 5.36 11.34 30.30
CA MET A 3 5.10 10.16 29.45
C MET A 3 3.80 10.26 28.65
N GLU A 4 2.74 10.85 29.22
CA GLU A 4 1.45 11.06 28.56
C GLU A 4 1.54 12.01 27.36
N GLY A 5 2.33 13.10 27.45
CA GLY A 5 2.51 14.04 26.35
C GLY A 5 3.32 13.47 25.18
N VAL A 6 4.30 12.60 25.46
CA VAL A 6 5.05 11.87 24.42
C VAL A 6 4.14 10.87 23.73
N SER A 7 3.34 10.12 24.51
CA SER A 7 2.40 9.14 23.98
C SER A 7 1.34 9.78 23.08
N ALA A 8 0.77 10.92 23.49
CA ALA A 8 -0.19 11.67 22.69
C ALA A 8 0.43 12.20 21.38
N SER A 9 1.68 12.68 21.45
CA SER A 9 2.40 13.16 20.26
C SER A 9 2.68 12.03 19.27
N ILE A 10 3.05 10.83 19.76
CA ILE A 10 3.27 9.65 18.92
C ILE A 10 1.96 9.20 18.26
N ALA A 11 0.86 9.18 19.03
CA ALA A 11 -0.45 8.80 18.52
C ALA A 11 -0.94 9.75 17.39
N ALA A 12 -0.72 11.06 17.57
CA ALA A 12 -1.08 12.06 16.56
C ALA A 12 -0.27 11.95 15.25
N MET A 13 0.89 11.28 15.29
CA MET A 13 1.78 11.10 14.13
C MET A 13 1.73 9.69 13.55
N ARG A 14 0.73 8.89 13.94
CA ARG A 14 0.63 7.45 13.59
C ARG A 14 0.69 7.19 12.07
N ASP A 15 0.13 8.10 11.28
CA ASP A 15 0.06 7.97 9.82
C ASP A 15 1.31 8.50 9.09
N LEU A 16 2.28 9.05 9.82
CA LEU A 16 3.52 9.55 9.23
C LEU A 16 4.58 8.43 9.12
N PRO A 17 5.44 8.47 8.09
CA PRO A 17 6.62 7.62 8.02
C PRO A 17 7.51 7.75 9.26
N VAL A 18 8.23 6.67 9.63
CA VAL A 18 9.10 6.62 10.83
C VAL A 18 10.06 7.79 10.91
N GLU A 19 10.73 8.12 9.79
CA GLU A 19 11.67 9.24 9.72
C GLU A 19 11.00 10.59 9.98
N ALA A 20 9.77 10.77 9.51
CA ALA A 20 9.02 12.00 9.74
C ALA A 20 8.57 12.10 11.21
N ARG A 21 8.14 10.98 11.81
CA ARG A 21 7.84 10.89 13.23
C ARG A 21 9.07 11.20 14.09
N LEU A 22 10.20 10.60 13.77
CA LEU A 22 11.47 10.82 14.47
C LEU A 22 11.90 12.30 14.40
N ARG A 23 11.85 12.91 13.20
CA ARG A 23 12.17 14.33 13.03
C ARG A 23 11.26 15.25 13.83
N ALA A 24 9.95 14.98 13.84
CA ALA A 24 8.97 15.75 14.62
C ALA A 24 9.21 15.64 16.13
N LEU A 25 9.51 14.44 16.63
CA LEU A 25 9.86 14.20 18.03
C LEU A 25 11.15 14.93 18.43
N VAL A 26 12.20 14.86 17.61
CA VAL A 26 13.46 15.58 17.83
C VAL A 26 13.24 17.09 17.81
N ALA A 27 12.43 17.61 16.88
CA ALA A 27 12.10 19.04 16.84
C ALA A 27 11.35 19.50 18.08
N GLY A 28 10.41 18.69 18.59
CA GLY A 28 9.70 18.94 19.84
C GLY A 28 10.63 18.96 21.06
N LEU A 29 11.57 18.02 21.13
CA LEU A 29 12.57 17.95 22.21
C LEU A 29 13.52 19.15 22.19
N ARG A 30 13.91 19.66 21.03
CA ARG A 30 14.77 20.86 20.90
C ARG A 30 14.12 22.15 21.40
N GLN A 31 12.80 22.19 21.50
CA GLN A 31 12.06 23.34 22.05
C GLN A 31 11.97 23.29 23.59
N MET A 32 12.43 22.19 24.19
CA MET A 32 12.43 22.01 25.64
C MET A 32 13.83 22.30 26.19
N THR A 33 13.91 22.80 27.41
CA THR A 33 15.17 22.92 28.12
C THR A 33 15.59 21.52 28.59
N VAL A 34 16.42 20.86 27.78
CA VAL A 34 17.02 19.57 28.13
C VAL A 34 18.32 19.86 28.86
N THR A 35 18.43 19.38 30.08
CA THR A 35 19.57 19.63 30.97
C THR A 35 20.58 18.48 30.96
N ASP A 36 20.31 17.41 30.22
CA ASP A 36 21.15 16.20 30.18
C ASP A 36 21.12 15.57 28.78
N ASP A 37 22.02 14.64 28.49
CA ASP A 37 22.08 13.89 27.26
C ASP A 37 20.80 13.09 27.07
N THR A 38 20.20 13.19 25.89
CA THR A 38 18.94 12.50 25.56
C THR A 38 19.15 11.58 24.38
N THR A 39 18.85 10.28 24.56
CA THR A 39 18.80 9.31 23.48
C THR A 39 17.34 9.01 23.16
N LEU A 40 16.95 9.17 21.90
CA LEU A 40 15.63 8.80 21.40
C LEU A 40 15.77 7.56 20.51
N MET A 41 15.12 6.46 20.89
CA MET A 41 15.02 5.25 20.10
C MET A 41 13.55 5.02 19.72
N VAL A 42 13.25 4.96 18.43
CA VAL A 42 11.94 4.57 17.92
C VAL A 42 12.03 3.11 17.45
N ILE A 43 11.29 2.23 18.13
CA ILE A 43 11.13 0.84 17.73
C ILE A 43 9.74 0.73 17.13
N GLU A 44 9.69 0.46 15.83
CA GLU A 44 8.43 0.17 15.15
C GLU A 44 8.26 -1.34 15.08
N GLY A 45 7.19 -1.85 15.72
CA GLY A 45 6.73 -3.20 15.49
C GLY A 45 6.23 -3.27 14.05
N GLY A 46 6.88 -4.06 13.21
CA GLY A 46 6.38 -4.27 11.84
C GLY A 46 4.98 -4.85 11.90
N GLU A 47 4.04 -4.30 11.14
CA GLU A 47 2.76 -4.95 10.92
C GLU A 47 3.02 -6.38 10.41
N PRO A 48 2.21 -7.37 10.81
CA PRO A 48 2.38 -8.72 10.32
C PRO A 48 2.31 -8.71 8.79
N LEU A 49 3.42 -9.07 8.16
CA LEU A 49 3.51 -9.10 6.70
C LEU A 49 3.28 -10.54 6.24
N TRP A 50 2.22 -10.75 5.47
CA TRP A 50 1.91 -12.07 4.90
C TRP A 50 2.73 -12.36 3.65
N LEU A 51 2.98 -11.31 2.82
CA LEU A 51 3.76 -11.41 1.60
C LEU A 51 4.59 -10.16 1.39
N ARG A 52 5.85 -10.35 1.00
CA ARG A 52 6.68 -9.37 0.31
C ARG A 52 7.25 -10.06 -0.93
N TYR A 53 6.85 -9.59 -2.09
CA TYR A 53 7.23 -10.19 -3.37
C TYR A 53 7.76 -9.12 -4.31
N ARG A 54 9.03 -9.26 -4.71
CA ARG A 54 9.70 -8.33 -5.61
C ARG A 54 9.95 -9.00 -6.95
N PHE A 55 9.69 -8.29 -8.03
CA PHE A 55 9.82 -8.82 -9.39
C PHE A 55 10.12 -7.71 -10.40
N LEU A 56 10.69 -8.11 -11.55
CA LEU A 56 10.94 -7.19 -12.65
C LEU A 56 9.62 -6.68 -13.24
N ALA A 57 9.59 -5.41 -13.63
CA ALA A 57 8.42 -4.75 -14.22
C ALA A 57 8.21 -5.20 -15.68
N CYS A 58 7.93 -6.48 -15.88
CA CYS A 58 7.66 -7.06 -17.21
C CYS A 58 6.43 -7.97 -17.18
N PRO A 59 5.70 -8.11 -18.33
CA PRO A 59 4.47 -8.89 -18.40
C PRO A 59 4.64 -10.35 -17.98
N ASN A 60 5.78 -10.97 -18.28
CA ASN A 60 6.04 -12.38 -17.95
C ASN A 60 6.15 -12.64 -16.44
N ALA A 61 6.53 -11.63 -15.67
CA ALA A 61 6.66 -11.74 -14.21
C ALA A 61 5.30 -11.73 -13.48
N LEU A 62 4.24 -11.23 -14.11
CA LEU A 62 2.90 -11.14 -13.51
C LEU A 62 2.33 -12.53 -13.15
N GLN A 63 2.65 -13.57 -13.91
CA GLN A 63 2.20 -14.92 -13.57
C GLN A 63 2.73 -15.38 -12.22
N GLY A 64 4.02 -15.17 -11.95
CA GLY A 64 4.64 -15.51 -10.68
C GLY A 64 4.02 -14.72 -9.51
N MET A 65 3.77 -13.44 -9.72
CA MET A 65 3.11 -12.58 -8.74
C MET A 65 1.70 -13.08 -8.41
N ARG A 66 0.86 -13.39 -9.41
CA ARG A 66 -0.49 -13.94 -9.19
C ARG A 66 -0.47 -15.22 -8.37
N HIS A 67 0.43 -16.15 -8.69
CA HIS A 67 0.56 -17.42 -7.96
C HIS A 67 1.01 -17.18 -6.50
N ALA A 68 2.00 -16.32 -6.28
CA ALA A 68 2.48 -16.01 -4.94
C ALA A 68 1.38 -15.35 -4.08
N LEU A 69 0.63 -14.41 -4.66
CA LEU A 69 -0.47 -13.73 -3.98
C LEU A 69 -1.60 -14.72 -3.64
N ASP A 70 -2.11 -15.50 -4.61
CA ASP A 70 -3.18 -16.48 -4.36
C ASP A 70 -2.78 -17.51 -3.31
N ALA A 71 -1.56 -18.08 -3.40
CA ALA A 71 -1.07 -19.04 -2.43
C ALA A 71 -0.98 -18.44 -1.02
N THR A 72 -0.52 -17.19 -0.90
CA THR A 72 -0.45 -16.49 0.38
C THR A 72 -1.85 -16.26 0.97
N LEU A 73 -2.77 -15.72 0.20
CA LEU A 73 -4.14 -15.46 0.64
C LEU A 73 -4.88 -16.76 1.03
N ARG A 74 -4.63 -17.84 0.28
CA ARG A 74 -5.16 -19.18 0.62
C ARG A 74 -4.61 -19.70 1.95
N ALA A 75 -3.32 -19.52 2.21
CA ALA A 75 -2.70 -19.91 3.47
C ALA A 75 -3.25 -19.11 4.67
N GLN A 76 -3.79 -17.92 4.44
CA GLN A 76 -4.48 -17.10 5.42
C GLN A 76 -5.99 -17.37 5.49
N ASN A 77 -6.49 -18.44 4.85
CA ASN A 77 -7.89 -18.82 4.79
C ASN A 77 -8.83 -17.74 4.20
N VAL A 78 -8.31 -16.90 3.32
CA VAL A 78 -9.15 -15.94 2.59
C VAL A 78 -10.06 -16.68 1.63
N GLU A 79 -11.35 -16.32 1.61
CA GLU A 79 -12.38 -16.94 0.77
C GLU A 79 -12.04 -16.80 -0.73
N GLU A 80 -12.41 -17.79 -1.55
CA GLU A 80 -12.00 -17.89 -2.96
C GLU A 80 -12.45 -16.70 -3.81
N ALA A 81 -13.69 -16.24 -3.65
CA ALA A 81 -14.21 -15.11 -4.42
C ALA A 81 -13.43 -13.82 -4.09
N LEU A 82 -13.12 -13.61 -2.81
CA LEU A 82 -12.32 -12.47 -2.37
C LEU A 82 -10.88 -12.58 -2.89
N ARG A 83 -10.25 -13.77 -2.84
CA ARG A 83 -8.92 -13.98 -3.41
C ARG A 83 -8.86 -13.63 -4.89
N ALA A 84 -9.84 -14.13 -5.67
CA ALA A 84 -9.91 -13.84 -7.10
C ALA A 84 -10.01 -12.32 -7.37
N SER A 85 -10.82 -11.61 -6.60
CA SER A 85 -10.96 -10.15 -6.70
C SER A 85 -9.64 -9.42 -6.36
N LEU A 86 -8.96 -9.83 -5.29
CA LEU A 86 -7.68 -9.24 -4.88
C LEU A 86 -6.58 -9.49 -5.91
N VAL A 87 -6.49 -10.73 -6.43
CA VAL A 87 -5.52 -11.09 -7.48
C VAL A 87 -5.77 -10.26 -8.75
N LEU A 88 -7.03 -10.10 -9.16
CA LEU A 88 -7.38 -9.30 -10.32
C LEU A 88 -7.00 -7.83 -10.13
N ALA A 89 -7.33 -7.24 -8.99
CA ALA A 89 -7.00 -5.84 -8.71
C ALA A 89 -5.49 -5.57 -8.71
N VAL A 90 -4.70 -6.47 -8.09
CA VAL A 90 -3.24 -6.36 -8.06
C VAL A 90 -2.64 -6.59 -9.46
N ASP A 91 -3.15 -7.55 -10.22
CA ASP A 91 -2.70 -7.82 -11.59
C ASP A 91 -2.89 -6.59 -12.49
N GLU A 92 -4.07 -5.98 -12.46
CA GLU A 92 -4.36 -4.76 -13.21
C GLU A 92 -3.50 -3.58 -12.75
N ALA A 93 -3.30 -3.42 -11.43
CA ALA A 93 -2.44 -2.38 -10.90
C ALA A 93 -0.99 -2.53 -11.39
N CYS A 94 -0.42 -3.74 -11.30
CA CYS A 94 0.93 -4.02 -11.78
C CYS A 94 1.04 -3.89 -13.31
N ALA A 95 0.03 -4.36 -14.06
CA ALA A 95 -0.01 -4.20 -15.50
C ALA A 95 -0.07 -2.72 -15.92
N ASN A 96 -0.75 -1.87 -15.15
CA ASN A 96 -0.76 -0.42 -15.38
C ASN A 96 0.61 0.20 -15.14
N VAL A 97 1.31 -0.18 -14.06
CA VAL A 97 2.69 0.27 -13.80
C VAL A 97 3.59 -0.12 -14.97
N ILE A 98 3.58 -1.40 -15.39
CA ILE A 98 4.41 -1.90 -16.50
C ILE A 98 4.11 -1.14 -17.79
N ARG A 99 2.83 -0.92 -18.10
CA ARG A 99 2.39 -0.34 -19.38
C ARG A 99 2.60 1.17 -19.47
N HIS A 100 2.38 1.88 -18.38
CA HIS A 100 2.31 3.34 -18.39
C HIS A 100 3.50 4.03 -17.71
N ALA A 101 4.10 3.39 -16.72
CA ALA A 101 5.20 3.98 -15.97
C ALA A 101 6.57 3.64 -16.57
N TYR A 102 6.75 2.40 -17.02
CA TYR A 102 8.02 1.97 -17.61
C TYR A 102 8.04 2.03 -19.14
N GLY A 103 6.90 1.82 -19.82
CA GLY A 103 6.85 1.78 -21.27
C GLY A 103 7.63 0.60 -21.88
N ALA A 104 7.81 0.64 -23.21
CA ALA A 104 8.56 -0.41 -23.91
C ALA A 104 10.07 -0.21 -23.70
N GLY A 105 10.69 -1.15 -22.98
CA GLY A 105 12.15 -1.24 -22.84
C GLY A 105 12.78 -0.54 -21.64
N ALA A 106 11.98 0.00 -20.71
CA ALA A 106 12.51 0.45 -19.44
C ALA A 106 12.61 -0.74 -18.47
N GLU A 107 13.71 -0.82 -17.74
CA GLU A 107 13.93 -1.79 -16.67
C GLU A 107 13.53 -1.15 -15.35
N GLY A 108 12.80 -1.90 -14.51
CA GLY A 108 12.44 -1.48 -13.18
C GLY A 108 11.92 -2.63 -12.35
N GLU A 109 11.69 -2.39 -11.08
CA GLU A 109 11.18 -3.39 -10.15
C GLU A 109 9.84 -2.95 -9.56
N ILE A 110 9.01 -3.95 -9.28
CA ILE A 110 7.78 -3.79 -8.54
C ILE A 110 7.88 -4.63 -7.27
N GLU A 111 7.53 -4.05 -6.13
CA GLU A 111 7.40 -4.77 -4.88
C GLU A 111 5.93 -4.78 -4.43
N LEU A 112 5.37 -5.97 -4.23
CA LEU A 112 4.05 -6.20 -3.64
C LEU A 112 4.21 -6.57 -2.17
N CYS A 113 3.55 -5.84 -1.29
CA CYS A 113 3.41 -6.16 0.12
C CYS A 113 1.94 -6.42 0.47
N VAL A 114 1.67 -7.48 1.23
CA VAL A 114 0.32 -7.84 1.69
C VAL A 114 0.35 -8.03 3.20
N SER A 115 -0.55 -7.39 3.89
CA SER A 115 -0.67 -7.46 5.35
C SER A 115 -2.13 -7.47 5.80
N PRO A 116 -2.45 -8.09 6.95
CA PRO A 116 -3.72 -7.84 7.60
C PRO A 116 -3.77 -6.39 8.07
N PHE A 117 -4.94 -5.81 8.11
CA PHE A 117 -5.15 -4.45 8.59
C PHE A 117 -6.55 -4.29 9.15
N ASP A 118 -6.65 -4.00 10.46
CA ASP A 118 -7.92 -3.82 11.17
C ASP A 118 -8.97 -4.89 10.80
N ASP A 119 -9.99 -4.48 10.03
CA ASP A 119 -11.10 -5.31 9.56
C ASP A 119 -10.94 -5.79 8.11
N GLY A 120 -9.70 -5.87 7.59
CA GLY A 120 -9.47 -6.20 6.19
C GLY A 120 -8.05 -6.60 5.83
N ILE A 121 -7.73 -6.44 4.56
CA ILE A 121 -6.44 -6.72 3.95
C ILE A 121 -5.90 -5.43 3.33
N ARG A 122 -4.65 -5.11 3.62
CA ARG A 122 -3.90 -4.04 2.97
C ARG A 122 -2.96 -4.63 1.95
N LEU A 123 -2.99 -4.06 0.74
CA LEU A 123 -2.09 -4.37 -0.35
C LEU A 123 -1.33 -3.09 -0.71
N VAL A 124 -0.01 -3.18 -0.80
CA VAL A 124 0.84 -2.05 -1.18
C VAL A 124 1.71 -2.47 -2.35
N ILE A 125 1.65 -1.69 -3.42
CA ILE A 125 2.52 -1.84 -4.58
C ILE A 125 3.48 -0.65 -4.58
N LEU A 126 4.77 -0.94 -4.62
CA LEU A 126 5.84 0.03 -4.76
C LEU A 126 6.50 -0.18 -6.12
N ASP A 127 6.78 0.89 -6.82
CA ASP A 127 7.56 0.89 -8.05
C ASP A 127 8.62 2.00 -8.00
N ASP A 128 9.65 1.90 -8.82
CA ASP A 128 10.74 2.86 -8.96
C ASP A 128 10.62 3.74 -10.22
N ALA A 129 9.44 3.71 -10.87
CA ALA A 129 9.16 4.52 -12.05
C ALA A 129 9.09 6.02 -11.72
N PRO A 130 9.17 6.91 -12.74
CA PRO A 130 8.98 8.34 -12.51
C PRO A 130 7.69 8.65 -11.72
N PRO A 131 7.74 9.61 -10.78
CA PRO A 131 6.59 9.97 -9.98
C PRO A 131 5.38 10.36 -10.83
N VAL A 132 4.23 9.74 -10.56
CA VAL A 132 2.97 10.02 -11.24
C VAL A 132 2.25 11.17 -10.55
N ASP A 133 1.71 12.12 -11.31
CA ASP A 133 0.79 13.12 -10.76
C ASP A 133 -0.56 12.46 -10.42
N PRO A 134 -0.92 12.38 -9.12
CA PRO A 134 -2.15 11.73 -8.69
C PRO A 134 -3.42 12.36 -9.27
N THR A 135 -3.35 13.62 -9.72
CA THR A 135 -4.50 14.32 -10.32
C THR A 135 -4.87 13.75 -11.68
N HIS A 136 -3.93 13.09 -12.37
CA HIS A 136 -4.16 12.42 -13.65
C HIS A 136 -4.69 10.99 -13.50
N VAL A 137 -4.60 10.41 -12.28
CA VAL A 137 -5.06 9.04 -11.97
C VAL A 137 -6.40 9.13 -11.23
N ARG A 138 -7.44 9.56 -11.94
CA ARG A 138 -8.80 9.56 -11.39
C ARG A 138 -9.61 8.42 -12.00
N PRO A 139 -10.50 7.75 -11.22
CA PRO A 139 -11.53 6.91 -11.80
C PRO A 139 -12.33 7.77 -12.77
N ARG A 140 -12.35 7.42 -14.05
CA ARG A 140 -13.24 8.03 -15.01
C ARG A 140 -14.63 7.43 -14.81
N ASN A 141 -15.68 8.20 -15.05
CA ASN A 141 -17.05 7.69 -15.07
C ASN A 141 -17.09 6.39 -15.88
N LEU A 142 -17.78 5.37 -15.35
CA LEU A 142 -17.91 4.05 -16.01
C LEU A 142 -18.43 4.16 -17.46
N ASP A 143 -19.19 5.22 -17.77
CA ASP A 143 -19.69 5.52 -19.13
C ASP A 143 -18.59 6.00 -20.10
N GLU A 144 -17.40 6.36 -19.60
CA GLU A 144 -16.25 6.84 -20.40
C GLU A 144 -15.09 5.81 -20.48
N CYS A 145 -15.30 4.56 -20.05
CA CYS A 145 -14.28 3.52 -20.10
C CYS A 145 -13.91 3.19 -21.55
N ARG A 146 -12.87 3.87 -22.07
CA ARG A 146 -12.25 3.55 -23.35
C ARG A 146 -11.26 2.40 -23.19
N PRO A 147 -11.01 1.60 -24.24
CA PRO A 147 -9.93 0.63 -24.25
C PRO A 147 -8.59 1.28 -23.84
N GLY A 148 -7.98 0.82 -22.75
CA GLY A 148 -6.73 1.36 -22.16
C GLY A 148 -6.88 2.11 -20.83
N GLY A 149 -8.10 2.31 -20.31
CA GLY A 149 -8.36 2.94 -19.00
C GLY A 149 -9.10 2.07 -18.00
N LEU A 150 -9.30 0.78 -18.32
CA LEU A 150 -10.11 -0.14 -17.51
C LEU A 150 -9.45 -0.51 -16.16
N GLY A 151 -8.13 -0.51 -16.07
CA GLY A 151 -7.43 -0.98 -14.87
C GLY A 151 -7.73 -0.18 -13.60
N VAL A 152 -7.83 1.16 -13.68
CA VAL A 152 -8.20 2.00 -12.53
C VAL A 152 -9.67 1.79 -12.16
N CYS A 153 -10.55 1.57 -13.15
CA CYS A 153 -11.94 1.24 -12.90
C CYS A 153 -12.11 -0.10 -12.16
N PHE A 154 -11.28 -1.10 -12.46
CA PHE A 154 -11.29 -2.37 -11.73
C PHE A 154 -10.79 -2.21 -10.29
N ILE A 155 -9.74 -1.44 -10.05
CA ILE A 155 -9.27 -1.15 -8.69
C ILE A 155 -10.38 -0.47 -7.89
N ASP A 156 -11.01 0.54 -8.47
CA ASP A 156 -12.09 1.31 -7.84
C ASP A 156 -13.33 0.44 -7.55
N ALA A 157 -13.65 -0.49 -8.45
CA ALA A 157 -14.81 -1.39 -8.31
C ALA A 157 -14.56 -2.54 -7.29
N LEU A 158 -13.31 -2.99 -7.15
CA LEU A 158 -12.97 -4.17 -6.35
C LEU A 158 -12.46 -3.83 -4.95
N MET A 159 -11.86 -2.65 -4.76
CA MET A 159 -11.31 -2.21 -3.48
C MET A 159 -12.25 -1.24 -2.78
N ASP A 160 -12.21 -1.24 -1.45
CA ASP A 160 -13.04 -0.33 -0.64
C ASP A 160 -12.40 1.04 -0.47
N ASP A 161 -11.06 1.09 -0.54
CA ASP A 161 -10.27 2.33 -0.57
C ASP A 161 -8.96 2.10 -1.31
N TRP A 162 -8.45 3.13 -1.95
CA TRP A 162 -7.12 3.10 -2.55
C TRP A 162 -6.51 4.50 -2.68
N ARG A 163 -5.18 4.57 -2.63
CA ARG A 163 -4.44 5.82 -2.75
C ARG A 163 -3.13 5.61 -3.48
N LEU A 164 -2.87 6.45 -4.49
CA LEU A 164 -1.57 6.55 -5.15
C LEU A 164 -0.82 7.76 -4.60
N THR A 165 0.43 7.56 -4.19
CA THR A 165 1.29 8.61 -3.62
C THR A 165 2.67 8.52 -4.25
N PRO A 166 3.18 9.59 -4.86
CA PRO A 166 4.57 9.65 -5.30
C PRO A 166 5.51 9.61 -4.08
N LEU A 167 6.65 8.93 -4.23
CA LEU A 167 7.64 8.79 -3.16
C LEU A 167 8.69 9.91 -3.26
N LEU A 168 9.13 10.40 -2.11
CA LEU A 168 10.26 11.31 -2.01
C LEU A 168 11.54 10.56 -2.40
N GLY A 169 12.14 10.95 -3.52
CA GLY A 169 13.35 10.29 -4.06
C GLY A 169 13.08 9.48 -5.33
N GLY A 170 11.86 9.42 -5.80
CA GLY A 170 11.44 8.69 -7.01
C GLY A 170 10.61 7.46 -6.69
N GLY A 171 9.84 7.01 -7.67
CA GLY A 171 8.91 5.89 -7.49
C GLY A 171 7.53 6.31 -7.03
N ASN A 172 6.64 5.32 -6.96
CA ASN A 172 5.26 5.50 -6.53
C ASN A 172 4.86 4.42 -5.52
N ARG A 173 3.87 4.75 -4.71
CA ARG A 173 3.21 3.83 -3.78
C ARG A 173 1.72 3.83 -4.05
N LEU A 174 1.21 2.70 -4.53
CA LEU A 174 -0.22 2.42 -4.58
C LEU A 174 -0.58 1.59 -3.35
N GLN A 175 -1.43 2.12 -2.51
CA GLN A 175 -2.00 1.40 -1.37
C GLN A 175 -3.46 1.11 -1.67
N MET A 176 -3.89 -0.11 -1.46
CA MET A 176 -5.26 -0.59 -1.64
C MET A 176 -5.72 -1.28 -0.36
N PHE A 177 -6.99 -1.14 -0.05
CA PHE A 177 -7.61 -1.74 1.11
C PHE A 177 -8.89 -2.47 0.74
N LYS A 178 -9.08 -3.68 1.29
CA LYS A 178 -10.29 -4.48 1.14
C LYS A 178 -10.73 -5.01 2.48
N ARG A 179 -11.97 -4.70 2.88
CA ARG A 179 -12.58 -5.23 4.09
C ARG A 179 -12.91 -6.71 3.97
N TRP A 180 -12.91 -7.38 5.11
CA TRP A 180 -13.49 -8.70 5.16
C TRP A 180 -14.98 -8.63 4.82
N PRO A 181 -15.52 -9.60 4.06
CA PRO A 181 -16.96 -9.74 3.93
C PRO A 181 -17.56 -9.84 5.34
N LEU A 182 -18.60 -9.06 5.60
CA LEU A 182 -19.38 -9.26 6.82
C LEU A 182 -19.83 -10.72 6.85
N ALA A 183 -19.59 -11.42 7.98
CA ALA A 183 -20.14 -12.74 8.16
C ALA A 183 -21.65 -12.64 7.93
N ALA A 184 -22.17 -13.43 6.99
CA ALA A 184 -23.61 -13.50 6.79
C ALA A 184 -24.22 -13.85 8.15
N GLU A 185 -25.07 -12.98 8.70
CA GLU A 185 -25.84 -13.31 9.88
C GLU A 185 -26.61 -14.57 9.54
N GLU A 186 -26.27 -15.68 10.22
CA GLU A 186 -27.06 -16.90 10.15
C GLU A 186 -28.48 -16.55 10.62
N THR A 187 -29.34 -16.33 9.66
CA THR A 187 -30.76 -16.16 9.93
C THR A 187 -31.28 -17.51 10.39
N THR A 188 -31.42 -17.66 11.72
CA THR A 188 -32.03 -18.82 12.39
C THR A 188 -33.55 -18.80 12.19
#